data_d866a4345ae448a177afec3957fde4a5
#
_entry.id   d866a4345ae448a177afec3957fde4a5
#
_cell.length_a   1.000
_cell.length_b   1.000
_cell.length_c   1.000
_cell.angle_alpha   90.00
_cell.angle_beta   90.00
_cell.angle_gamma   90.00
#
_symmetry.space_group_name_H-M   'P 1'
#
loop_
_entity.id
_entity.type
_entity.pdbx_description
1 polymer ?
#
loop_
_entity_poly.entity_id
_entity_poly.type
_entity_poly.pdbx_seq_one_letter_code
_entity_poly.pdbx_strand_id
1 'polypeptide(L)'
;HSKQKGRLHPFEILSIGGDDVFLIVPAHAALPIATTIAEEAEKALSGRPITRRDKGYEWTRVHRIQMPYETKPTVQSKVGLSSGVVIAHHCTPVFFLRRLVEELLKSAKGKAKRLRDKGYYGATVDFLVLKSTAMIATNIHDFRRSALKRNNLHLTAKPYTVPELYALLEVVKRLKREDFPRSQLYRLREQLEKGWLASIVEYFYFQARLRSSEEVRKALDKVWIGTEQQKGPKSIGLWMRRENDDPENYEFETVLGDL
;
A
#
# COMPACT_ATOMS: atom_id res chain seq x y z
N HIS A 1 -49.26 7.71 2.05
CA HIS A 1 -47.93 8.13 2.48
C HIS A 1 -46.98 6.90 2.33
N SER A 2 -46.34 6.73 1.19
CA SER A 2 -45.28 5.75 1.00
C SER A 2 -44.06 6.24 1.77
N LYS A 3 -43.67 5.53 2.83
CA LYS A 3 -42.40 5.74 3.51
C LYS A 3 -41.28 5.37 2.53
N GLN A 4 -40.65 6.35 1.90
CA GLN A 4 -39.34 6.16 1.28
C GLN A 4 -38.39 5.65 2.39
N LYS A 5 -38.05 4.36 2.34
CA LYS A 5 -36.93 3.83 3.12
C LYS A 5 -35.67 4.53 2.60
N GLY A 6 -35.24 5.59 3.30
CA GLY A 6 -33.98 6.24 3.01
C GLY A 6 -32.86 5.19 3.08
N ARG A 7 -32.08 5.05 1.99
CA ARG A 7 -30.85 4.26 2.01
C ARG A 7 -29.89 4.98 2.96
N LEU A 8 -29.61 4.37 4.10
CA LEU A 8 -28.52 4.80 4.97
C LEU A 8 -27.19 4.50 4.26
N HIS A 9 -26.45 5.53 3.94
CA HIS A 9 -25.08 5.36 3.47
C HIS A 9 -24.20 5.04 4.67
N PRO A 10 -23.40 3.95 4.65
CA PRO A 10 -22.56 3.54 5.77
C PRO A 10 -21.25 4.35 5.85
N PHE A 11 -21.28 5.63 5.51
CA PHE A 11 -20.13 6.53 5.59
C PHE A 11 -20.57 7.93 5.98
N GLU A 12 -19.65 8.69 6.54
CA GLU A 12 -19.85 10.09 6.93
C GLU A 12 -18.77 10.98 6.32
N ILE A 13 -19.19 12.09 5.74
CA ILE A 13 -18.29 13.12 5.22
C ILE A 13 -18.12 14.15 6.35
N LEU A 14 -16.92 14.21 6.92
CA LEU A 14 -16.62 15.16 7.97
C LEU A 14 -16.25 16.54 7.42
N SER A 15 -15.55 16.61 6.32
CA SER A 15 -15.27 17.86 5.63
C SER A 15 -14.96 17.65 4.16
N ILE A 16 -15.33 18.63 3.35
CA ILE A 16 -14.91 18.82 1.97
C ILE A 16 -14.46 20.27 1.86
N GLY A 17 -13.20 20.48 1.48
CA GLY A 17 -12.64 21.81 1.34
C GLY A 17 -11.63 21.86 0.21
N GLY A 18 -12.02 22.47 -0.93
CA GLY A 18 -11.15 22.51 -2.11
C GLY A 18 -10.85 21.10 -2.64
N ASP A 19 -9.57 20.72 -2.58
CA ASP A 19 -9.03 19.42 -2.99
C ASP A 19 -8.93 18.40 -1.82
N ASP A 20 -9.22 18.82 -0.60
CA ASP A 20 -9.15 17.96 0.59
C ASP A 20 -10.54 17.38 0.94
N VAL A 21 -10.58 16.06 1.16
CA VAL A 21 -11.78 15.34 1.62
C VAL A 21 -11.43 14.50 2.83
N PHE A 22 -12.23 14.61 3.90
CA PHE A 22 -12.09 13.79 5.10
C PHE A 22 -13.37 12.97 5.35
N LEU A 23 -13.21 11.65 5.36
CA LEU A 23 -14.31 10.68 5.45
C LEU A 23 -14.12 9.72 6.62
N ILE A 24 -15.24 9.29 7.21
CA ILE A 24 -15.31 8.09 8.04
C ILE A 24 -16.09 7.03 7.28
N VAL A 25 -15.47 5.86 7.13
CA VAL A 25 -16.03 4.75 6.35
C VAL A 25 -15.86 3.42 7.11
N PRO A 26 -16.63 2.38 6.81
CA PRO A 26 -16.42 1.05 7.38
C PRO A 26 -15.00 0.53 7.11
N ALA A 27 -14.36 -0.03 8.14
CA ALA A 27 -12.96 -0.45 8.09
C ALA A 27 -12.63 -1.38 6.90
N HIS A 28 -13.53 -2.32 6.58
CA HIS A 28 -13.35 -3.26 5.47
C HIS A 28 -13.40 -2.62 4.08
N ALA A 29 -14.02 -1.45 3.97
CA ALA A 29 -14.18 -0.71 2.72
C ALA A 29 -13.17 0.46 2.59
N ALA A 30 -12.41 0.78 3.64
CA ALA A 30 -11.58 1.98 3.69
C ALA A 30 -10.53 2.02 2.56
N LEU A 31 -9.76 0.95 2.37
CA LEU A 31 -8.76 0.88 1.30
C LEU A 31 -9.38 0.80 -0.11
N PRO A 32 -10.41 -0.04 -0.36
CA PRO A 32 -11.15 -0.01 -1.63
C PRO A 32 -11.73 1.37 -1.96
N ILE A 33 -12.33 2.06 -1.00
CA ILE A 33 -12.87 3.42 -1.22
C ILE A 33 -11.75 4.40 -1.57
N ALA A 34 -10.63 4.38 -0.85
CA ALA A 34 -9.49 5.26 -1.13
C ALA A 34 -8.93 5.04 -2.55
N THR A 35 -8.84 3.78 -3.01
CA THR A 35 -8.39 3.47 -4.37
C THR A 35 -9.41 3.92 -5.42
N THR A 36 -10.71 3.69 -5.19
CA THR A 36 -11.77 4.11 -6.13
C THR A 36 -11.84 5.63 -6.27
N ILE A 37 -11.78 6.37 -5.14
CA ILE A 37 -11.76 7.84 -5.19
C ILE A 37 -10.55 8.34 -5.99
N ALA A 38 -9.39 7.73 -5.78
CA ALA A 38 -8.18 8.11 -6.50
C ALA A 38 -8.31 7.88 -8.00
N GLU A 39 -8.85 6.73 -8.43
CA GLU A 39 -9.06 6.41 -9.84
C GLU A 39 -10.10 7.30 -10.51
N GLU A 40 -11.24 7.54 -9.86
CA GLU A 40 -12.27 8.40 -10.41
C GLU A 40 -11.82 9.85 -10.53
N ALA A 41 -11.03 10.33 -9.57
CA ALA A 41 -10.41 11.64 -9.66
C ALA A 41 -9.38 11.73 -10.81
N GLU A 42 -8.54 10.72 -10.98
CA GLU A 42 -7.60 10.66 -12.10
C GLU A 42 -8.33 10.65 -13.45
N LYS A 43 -9.41 9.88 -13.59
CA LYS A 43 -10.26 9.87 -14.78
C LYS A 43 -10.89 11.24 -15.06
N ALA A 44 -11.46 11.88 -14.04
CA ALA A 44 -12.08 13.19 -14.15
C ALA A 44 -11.08 14.29 -14.53
N LEU A 45 -9.83 14.16 -14.12
CA LEU A 45 -8.77 15.14 -14.37
C LEU A 45 -7.96 14.85 -15.66
N SER A 46 -8.05 13.64 -16.22
CA SER A 46 -7.27 13.23 -17.41
C SER A 46 -7.61 14.02 -18.69
N GLY A 47 -8.83 14.56 -18.81
CA GLY A 47 -9.29 15.36 -19.96
C GLY A 47 -8.84 16.83 -19.98
N ARG A 48 -8.11 17.30 -18.97
CA ARG A 48 -7.67 18.72 -18.93
C ARG A 48 -6.35 18.90 -19.67
N PRO A 49 -6.27 19.85 -20.62
CA PRO A 49 -5.04 20.12 -21.34
C PRO A 49 -3.98 20.65 -20.37
N ILE A 50 -2.90 19.93 -20.19
CA ILE A 50 -1.73 20.40 -19.47
C ILE A 50 -0.60 20.59 -20.47
N THR A 51 0.03 21.76 -20.41
CA THR A 51 0.91 22.34 -21.44
C THR A 51 2.32 21.76 -21.51
N ARG A 52 2.64 20.63 -20.89
CA ARG A 52 3.94 19.97 -20.99
C ARG A 52 3.86 18.69 -21.83
N ARG A 53 4.80 18.53 -22.78
CA ARG A 53 5.03 17.26 -23.49
C ARG A 53 5.47 16.22 -22.45
N ASP A 54 4.55 15.33 -22.05
CA ASP A 54 4.89 14.24 -21.17
C ASP A 54 5.47 13.09 -21.96
N LYS A 55 6.69 12.75 -21.61
CA LYS A 55 7.19 11.38 -21.81
C LYS A 55 6.43 10.51 -20.80
N GLY A 56 5.78 9.47 -21.28
CA GLY A 56 5.16 8.47 -20.39
C GLY A 56 6.19 7.93 -19.39
N TYR A 57 5.72 7.39 -18.26
CA TYR A 57 6.61 6.74 -17.31
C TYR A 57 6.83 5.29 -17.68
N GLU A 58 7.95 4.75 -17.22
CA GLU A 58 8.26 3.33 -17.34
C GLU A 58 7.73 2.58 -16.11
N TRP A 59 6.86 1.59 -16.35
CA TRP A 59 6.18 0.84 -15.29
C TRP A 59 7.15 0.22 -14.28
N THR A 60 8.18 -0.44 -14.78
CA THR A 60 9.19 -1.16 -13.99
C THR A 60 10.06 -0.25 -13.12
N ARG A 61 10.12 1.04 -13.43
CA ARG A 61 10.83 2.04 -12.61
C ARG A 61 9.98 2.59 -11.47
N VAL A 62 8.67 2.45 -11.55
CA VAL A 62 7.72 3.07 -10.64
C VAL A 62 7.07 2.04 -9.74
N HIS A 63 6.55 0.96 -10.33
CA HIS A 63 5.76 -0.02 -9.61
C HIS A 63 6.57 -1.28 -9.32
N ARG A 64 6.40 -1.80 -8.11
CA ARG A 64 7.02 -3.04 -7.63
C ARG A 64 6.28 -4.29 -8.07
N ILE A 65 5.18 -4.11 -8.82
CA ILE A 65 4.36 -5.20 -9.37
C ILE A 65 4.58 -5.34 -10.87
N GLN A 66 4.37 -6.55 -11.36
CA GLN A 66 4.37 -6.82 -12.80
C GLN A 66 3.25 -6.04 -13.50
N MET A 67 3.53 -5.51 -14.69
CA MET A 67 2.50 -4.86 -15.49
C MET A 67 1.41 -5.88 -15.86
N PRO A 68 0.12 -5.60 -15.58
CA PRO A 68 -0.96 -6.44 -16.04
C PRO A 68 -1.00 -6.48 -17.59
N TYR A 69 -1.17 -7.66 -18.17
CA TYR A 69 -1.17 -7.83 -19.63
C TYR A 69 -2.27 -7.03 -20.36
N GLU A 70 -3.35 -6.68 -19.65
CA GLU A 70 -4.52 -6.00 -20.22
C GLU A 70 -4.44 -4.46 -20.09
N THR A 71 -3.47 -3.93 -19.38
CA THR A 71 -3.36 -2.48 -19.21
C THR A 71 -2.51 -1.90 -20.33
N LYS A 72 -3.18 -1.35 -21.35
CA LYS A 72 -2.51 -0.34 -22.19
C LYS A 72 -2.11 0.82 -21.27
N PRO A 73 -0.91 1.44 -21.47
CA PRO A 73 -0.56 2.62 -20.72
C PRO A 73 -1.65 3.66 -20.95
N THR A 74 -2.54 3.79 -20.00
CA THR A 74 -3.60 4.82 -19.99
C THR A 74 -2.93 6.16 -19.98
N VAL A 75 -3.46 7.10 -20.76
CA VAL A 75 -3.07 8.50 -20.71
C VAL A 75 -3.14 8.92 -19.25
N GLN A 76 -1.97 9.17 -18.65
CA GLN A 76 -1.93 9.52 -17.24
C GLN A 76 -2.56 10.87 -17.01
N SER A 77 -3.37 10.93 -15.96
CA SER A 77 -3.65 12.20 -15.32
C SER A 77 -2.32 12.80 -14.84
N LYS A 78 -2.15 14.10 -15.05
CA LYS A 78 -0.99 14.85 -14.50
C LYS A 78 -1.20 15.25 -13.05
N VAL A 79 -2.33 14.85 -12.46
CA VAL A 79 -2.72 15.14 -11.09
C VAL A 79 -3.20 13.86 -10.45
N GLY A 80 -2.42 13.35 -9.51
CA GLY A 80 -2.80 12.19 -8.69
C GLY A 80 -3.18 12.63 -7.28
N LEU A 81 -4.16 11.94 -6.69
CA LEU A 81 -4.54 12.10 -5.30
C LEU A 81 -3.61 11.32 -4.38
N SER A 82 -3.18 11.94 -3.29
CA SER A 82 -2.55 11.21 -2.20
C SER A 82 -3.56 10.96 -1.09
N SER A 83 -3.56 9.76 -0.51
CA SER A 83 -4.49 9.39 0.56
C SER A 83 -3.76 8.84 1.78
N GLY A 84 -4.21 9.25 2.97
CA GLY A 84 -3.83 8.63 4.24
C GLY A 84 -5.05 7.89 4.81
N VAL A 85 -4.89 6.62 5.21
CA VAL A 85 -5.98 5.79 5.73
C VAL A 85 -5.61 5.20 7.08
N VAL A 86 -6.44 5.42 8.10
CA VAL A 86 -6.31 4.78 9.41
C VAL A 86 -7.48 3.84 9.62
N ILE A 87 -7.18 2.58 9.92
CA ILE A 87 -8.17 1.58 10.32
C ILE A 87 -7.99 1.36 11.82
N ALA A 88 -9.04 1.67 12.60
CA ALA A 88 -8.98 1.64 14.05
C ALA A 88 -10.29 1.11 14.66
N HIS A 89 -10.24 0.79 15.95
CA HIS A 89 -11.43 0.45 16.70
C HIS A 89 -12.34 1.68 16.85
N HIS A 90 -13.65 1.49 16.81
CA HIS A 90 -14.65 2.56 16.83
C HIS A 90 -14.60 3.46 18.08
N CYS A 91 -14.04 2.96 19.19
CA CYS A 91 -13.85 3.76 20.41
C CYS A 91 -12.57 4.63 20.38
N THR A 92 -11.80 4.62 19.28
CA THR A 92 -10.58 5.45 19.20
C THR A 92 -10.97 6.92 18.98
N PRO A 93 -10.47 7.86 19.79
CA PRO A 93 -10.84 9.27 19.65
C PRO A 93 -10.47 9.84 18.29
N VAL A 94 -11.42 10.51 17.62
CA VAL A 94 -11.31 10.99 16.24
C VAL A 94 -10.14 11.97 16.05
N PHE A 95 -9.84 12.80 17.05
CA PHE A 95 -8.75 13.78 16.94
C PHE A 95 -7.37 13.11 16.80
N PHE A 96 -7.15 11.95 17.43
CA PHE A 96 -5.94 11.15 17.22
C PHE A 96 -5.90 10.55 15.83
N LEU A 97 -7.05 10.02 15.37
CA LEU A 97 -7.16 9.45 14.04
C LEU A 97 -6.88 10.50 12.97
N ARG A 98 -7.42 11.70 13.13
CA ARG A 98 -7.16 12.82 12.21
C ARG A 98 -5.68 13.14 12.09
N ARG A 99 -4.97 13.27 13.22
CA ARG A 99 -3.54 13.53 13.23
C ARG A 99 -2.75 12.43 12.50
N LEU A 100 -3.09 11.17 12.75
CA LEU A 100 -2.44 10.03 12.07
C LEU A 100 -2.73 10.02 10.57
N VAL A 101 -3.97 10.33 10.15
CA VAL A 101 -4.33 10.46 8.73
C VAL A 101 -3.50 11.54 8.06
N GLU A 102 -3.33 12.70 8.71
CA GLU A 102 -2.49 13.80 8.19
C GLU A 102 -1.01 13.38 8.02
N GLU A 103 -0.46 12.64 8.98
CA GLU A 103 0.91 12.10 8.90
C GLU A 103 1.05 11.06 7.78
N LEU A 104 0.08 10.17 7.62
CA LEU A 104 0.05 9.20 6.52
C LEU A 104 -0.10 9.89 5.16
N LEU A 105 -0.92 10.92 5.09
CA LEU A 105 -1.08 11.74 3.89
C LEU A 105 0.24 12.42 3.50
N LYS A 106 0.98 13.00 4.46
CA LYS A 106 2.32 13.55 4.24
C LYS A 106 3.29 12.50 3.71
N SER A 107 3.25 11.29 4.26
CA SER A 107 4.05 10.15 3.83
C SER A 107 3.73 9.75 2.38
N ALA A 108 2.43 9.63 2.03
CA ALA A 108 1.97 9.36 0.68
C ALA A 108 2.40 10.45 -0.31
N LYS A 109 2.18 11.74 0.04
CA LYS A 109 2.65 12.89 -0.76
C LYS A 109 4.17 12.88 -0.96
N GLY A 110 4.94 12.44 0.04
CA GLY A 110 6.40 12.26 -0.07
C GLY A 110 6.79 11.22 -1.12
N LYS A 111 6.10 10.07 -1.17
CA LYS A 111 6.29 9.08 -2.25
C LYS A 111 5.90 9.65 -3.61
N ALA A 112 4.73 10.31 -3.70
CA ALA A 112 4.27 10.91 -4.95
C ALA A 112 5.29 11.91 -5.53
N LYS A 113 5.91 12.74 -4.68
CA LYS A 113 6.96 13.68 -5.09
C LYS A 113 8.17 12.96 -5.71
N ARG A 114 8.70 11.91 -5.06
CA ARG A 114 9.83 11.13 -5.60
C ARG A 114 9.50 10.44 -6.93
N LEU A 115 8.26 9.99 -7.09
CA LEU A 115 7.83 9.32 -8.32
C LEU A 115 7.63 10.30 -9.50
N ARG A 116 7.43 11.60 -9.23
CA ARG A 116 7.39 12.64 -10.28
C ARG A 116 8.69 12.73 -11.06
N ASP A 117 9.82 12.54 -10.40
CA ASP A 117 11.14 12.53 -11.06
C ASP A 117 11.27 11.36 -12.05
N LYS A 118 10.48 10.30 -11.83
CA LYS A 118 10.36 9.13 -12.73
C LYS A 118 9.22 9.27 -13.74
N GLY A 119 8.58 10.45 -13.84
CA GLY A 119 7.48 10.74 -14.76
C GLY A 119 6.11 10.23 -14.30
N TYR A 120 5.98 9.71 -13.07
CA TYR A 120 4.71 9.24 -12.53
C TYR A 120 3.99 10.32 -11.73
N TYR A 121 2.76 10.62 -12.13
CA TYR A 121 1.90 11.62 -11.49
C TYR A 121 0.64 11.00 -10.86
N GLY A 122 0.54 9.68 -10.85
CA GLY A 122 -0.62 8.96 -10.32
C GLY A 122 -0.71 8.99 -8.79
N ALA A 123 -1.80 8.45 -8.31
CA ALA A 123 -2.17 8.45 -6.90
C ALA A 123 -1.29 7.53 -6.04
N THR A 124 -1.13 7.94 -4.79
CA THR A 124 -0.41 7.19 -3.76
C THR A 124 -1.24 7.08 -2.49
N VAL A 125 -1.14 5.95 -1.82
CA VAL A 125 -1.89 5.64 -0.60
C VAL A 125 -0.94 5.17 0.48
N ASP A 126 -1.09 5.72 1.67
CA ASP A 126 -0.45 5.21 2.87
C ASP A 126 -1.52 4.83 3.91
N PHE A 127 -1.30 3.75 4.65
CA PHE A 127 -2.28 3.30 5.62
C PHE A 127 -1.67 2.73 6.89
N LEU A 128 -2.44 2.75 7.96
CA LEU A 128 -2.09 2.16 9.25
C LEU A 128 -3.31 1.42 9.83
N VAL A 129 -3.07 0.21 10.34
CA VAL A 129 -4.05 -0.55 11.10
C VAL A 129 -3.67 -0.48 12.58
N LEU A 130 -4.48 0.21 13.38
CA LEU A 130 -4.30 0.30 14.82
C LEU A 130 -4.96 -0.89 15.50
N LYS A 131 -4.17 -1.81 16.02
CA LYS A 131 -4.67 -2.98 16.76
C LYS A 131 -4.95 -2.67 18.22
N SER A 132 -4.35 -1.60 18.76
CA SER A 132 -4.48 -1.19 20.17
C SER A 132 -4.27 0.32 20.27
N THR A 133 -4.90 0.95 21.26
CA THR A 133 -4.69 2.37 21.58
C THR A 133 -3.28 2.67 22.07
N ALA A 134 -2.57 1.67 22.60
CA ALA A 134 -1.16 1.81 22.98
C ALA A 134 -0.21 2.01 21.79
N MET A 135 -0.66 1.73 20.55
CA MET A 135 0.10 1.97 19.33
C MET A 135 -0.02 3.41 18.80
N ILE A 136 -0.61 4.32 19.56
CA ILE A 136 -0.74 5.73 19.15
C ILE A 136 0.64 6.37 19.21
N ALA A 137 1.35 6.33 18.10
CA ALA A 137 2.59 7.05 17.92
C ALA A 137 2.29 8.52 17.57
N THR A 138 3.04 9.42 18.15
CA THR A 138 2.91 10.85 17.83
C THR A 138 3.47 11.19 16.44
N ASN A 139 4.30 10.30 15.87
CA ASN A 139 4.93 10.45 14.57
C ASN A 139 5.02 9.08 13.88
N ILE A 140 4.46 9.00 12.66
CA ILE A 140 4.43 7.76 11.89
C ILE A 140 5.83 7.30 11.44
N HIS A 141 6.75 8.22 11.19
CA HIS A 141 8.12 7.89 10.79
C HIS A 141 8.90 7.27 11.95
N ASP A 142 8.76 7.82 13.15
CA ASP A 142 9.38 7.28 14.35
C ASP A 142 8.80 5.92 14.71
N PHE A 143 7.49 5.76 14.60
CA PHE A 143 6.84 4.46 14.76
C PHE A 143 7.39 3.42 13.78
N ARG A 144 7.48 3.76 12.50
CA ARG A 144 8.01 2.81 11.49
C ARG A 144 9.46 2.46 11.75
N ARG A 145 10.27 3.44 12.16
CA ARG A 145 11.68 3.21 12.48
C ARG A 145 11.85 2.32 13.69
N SER A 146 11.08 2.51 14.76
CA SER A 146 11.18 1.75 16.00
C SER A 146 10.49 0.40 15.96
N ALA A 147 9.27 0.32 15.36
CA ALA A 147 8.44 -0.87 15.38
C ALA A 147 8.55 -1.73 14.11
N LEU A 148 8.79 -1.12 12.94
CA LEU A 148 8.77 -1.80 11.66
C LEU A 148 10.14 -1.82 10.94
N LYS A 149 11.21 -1.50 11.65
CA LYS A 149 12.58 -1.65 11.13
C LYS A 149 13.40 -2.53 12.07
N ARG A 150 14.13 -3.47 11.49
CA ARG A 150 15.11 -4.33 12.19
C ARG A 150 16.42 -4.30 11.42
N ASN A 151 17.42 -3.61 11.98
CA ASN A 151 18.68 -3.34 11.27
C ASN A 151 18.41 -2.67 9.91
N ASN A 152 18.75 -3.34 8.81
CA ASN A 152 18.53 -2.90 7.44
C ASN A 152 17.24 -3.47 6.79
N LEU A 153 16.36 -4.12 7.57
CA LEU A 153 15.13 -4.73 7.10
C LEU A 153 13.92 -3.89 7.50
N HIS A 154 13.15 -3.42 6.52
CA HIS A 154 11.87 -2.75 6.72
C HIS A 154 10.73 -3.76 6.57
N LEU A 155 9.98 -3.97 7.64
CA LEU A 155 8.85 -4.90 7.71
C LEU A 155 7.59 -4.38 7.00
N THR A 156 7.72 -3.33 6.22
CA THR A 156 6.64 -2.69 5.46
C THR A 156 7.17 -2.09 4.17
N ALA A 157 6.38 -2.16 3.13
CA ALA A 157 6.66 -1.54 1.84
C ALA A 157 5.82 -0.27 1.57
N LYS A 158 5.10 0.23 2.60
CA LYS A 158 4.33 1.48 2.51
C LYS A 158 5.21 2.71 2.32
N PRO A 159 4.72 3.76 1.66
CA PRO A 159 3.43 3.91 0.94
C PRO A 159 3.36 3.12 -0.38
N TYR A 160 2.14 2.93 -0.89
CA TYR A 160 1.87 2.25 -2.16
C TYR A 160 1.37 3.21 -3.23
N THR A 161 1.63 2.91 -4.50
CA THR A 161 0.84 3.44 -5.61
C THR A 161 -0.51 2.72 -5.68
N VAL A 162 -1.51 3.30 -6.33
CA VAL A 162 -2.84 2.65 -6.43
C VAL A 162 -2.76 1.27 -7.10
N PRO A 163 -2.04 1.06 -8.22
CA PRO A 163 -1.87 -0.28 -8.78
C PRO A 163 -1.22 -1.29 -7.81
N GLU A 164 -0.21 -0.86 -7.02
CA GLU A 164 0.41 -1.70 -6.00
C GLU A 164 -0.56 -2.08 -4.89
N LEU A 165 -1.39 -1.13 -4.45
CA LEU A 165 -2.39 -1.39 -3.42
C LEU A 165 -3.47 -2.35 -3.90
N TYR A 166 -3.90 -2.25 -5.16
CA TYR A 166 -4.82 -3.23 -5.75
C TYR A 166 -4.24 -4.64 -5.76
N ALA A 167 -2.99 -4.78 -6.16
CA ALA A 167 -2.32 -6.08 -6.12
C ALA A 167 -2.25 -6.66 -4.70
N LEU A 168 -1.96 -5.82 -3.70
CA LEU A 168 -1.97 -6.23 -2.30
C LEU A 168 -3.37 -6.69 -1.84
N LEU A 169 -4.40 -5.90 -2.15
CA LEU A 169 -5.79 -6.22 -1.81
C LEU A 169 -6.26 -7.50 -2.49
N GLU A 170 -5.83 -7.77 -3.73
CA GLU A 170 -6.17 -9.01 -4.43
C GLU A 170 -5.50 -10.22 -3.76
N VAL A 171 -4.25 -10.11 -3.31
CA VAL A 171 -3.59 -11.15 -2.51
C VAL A 171 -4.38 -11.43 -1.23
N VAL A 172 -4.74 -10.38 -0.48
CA VAL A 172 -5.54 -10.51 0.75
C VAL A 172 -6.90 -11.18 0.49
N LYS A 173 -7.56 -10.82 -0.62
CA LYS A 173 -8.84 -11.39 -1.01
C LYS A 173 -8.73 -12.89 -1.35
N ARG A 174 -7.66 -13.28 -2.05
CA ARG A 174 -7.38 -14.70 -2.36
C ARG A 174 -7.07 -15.50 -1.10
N LEU A 175 -6.21 -14.98 -0.22
CA LEU A 175 -5.92 -15.62 1.08
C LEU A 175 -7.17 -15.86 1.91
N LYS A 176 -8.14 -14.93 1.86
CA LYS A 176 -9.43 -15.09 2.57
C LYS A 176 -10.36 -16.12 1.92
N ARG A 177 -10.37 -16.20 0.57
CA ARG A 177 -11.25 -17.13 -0.15
C ARG A 177 -10.82 -18.59 -0.01
N GLU A 178 -9.52 -18.82 0.08
CA GLU A 178 -8.95 -20.16 0.13
C GLU A 178 -8.82 -20.70 1.55
N ASP A 179 -9.48 -20.05 2.53
CA ASP A 179 -9.43 -20.41 3.94
C ASP A 179 -8.00 -20.66 4.43
N PHE A 180 -7.07 -19.86 3.91
CA PHE A 180 -5.66 -20.00 4.22
C PHE A 180 -5.43 -19.83 5.73
N PRO A 181 -4.70 -20.76 6.39
CA PRO A 181 -4.54 -20.73 7.84
C PRO A 181 -3.84 -19.45 8.31
N ARG A 182 -4.55 -18.61 9.06
CA ARG A 182 -3.99 -17.35 9.61
C ARG A 182 -2.73 -17.56 10.43
N SER A 183 -2.62 -18.72 11.10
CA SER A 183 -1.43 -19.12 11.85
C SER A 183 -0.14 -19.08 11.01
N GLN A 184 -0.22 -19.41 9.73
CA GLN A 184 0.93 -19.35 8.81
C GLN A 184 1.38 -17.92 8.53
N LEU A 185 0.43 -16.99 8.39
CA LEU A 185 0.74 -15.56 8.21
C LEU A 185 1.36 -14.97 9.48
N TYR A 186 0.82 -15.33 10.67
CA TYR A 186 1.41 -14.89 11.94
C TYR A 186 2.81 -15.42 12.13
N ARG A 187 3.03 -16.70 11.79
CA ARG A 187 4.35 -17.31 11.87
C ARG A 187 5.35 -16.65 10.93
N LEU A 188 4.96 -16.41 9.68
CA LEU A 188 5.79 -15.68 8.72
C LEU A 188 6.15 -14.30 9.26
N ARG A 189 5.17 -13.55 9.77
CA ARG A 189 5.39 -12.23 10.36
C ARG A 189 6.38 -12.27 11.53
N GLU A 190 6.25 -13.24 12.43
CA GLU A 190 7.17 -13.43 13.55
C GLU A 190 8.60 -13.68 13.06
N GLN A 191 8.78 -14.46 12.00
CA GLN A 191 10.10 -14.74 11.45
C GLN A 191 10.69 -13.55 10.68
N LEU A 192 9.84 -12.68 10.08
CA LEU A 192 10.30 -11.41 9.52
C LEU A 192 10.99 -10.53 10.58
N GLU A 193 10.45 -10.53 11.81
CA GLU A 193 11.02 -9.76 12.93
C GLU A 193 12.34 -10.33 13.46
N LYS A 194 12.60 -11.64 13.26
CA LYS A 194 13.84 -12.32 13.66
C LYS A 194 15.01 -12.09 12.71
N GLY A 195 14.74 -11.55 11.52
CA GLY A 195 15.78 -11.15 10.57
C GLY A 195 15.79 -11.96 9.28
N TRP A 196 16.84 -11.72 8.48
CA TRP A 196 16.97 -12.18 7.11
C TRP A 196 16.87 -13.70 6.95
N LEU A 197 17.74 -14.45 7.63
CA LEU A 197 17.82 -15.91 7.43
C LEU A 197 16.55 -16.63 7.89
N ALA A 198 16.04 -16.26 9.07
CA ALA A 198 14.83 -16.85 9.62
C ALA A 198 13.61 -16.60 8.72
N SER A 199 13.50 -15.40 8.18
CA SER A 199 12.40 -15.03 7.28
C SER A 199 12.45 -15.77 5.93
N ILE A 200 13.62 -15.97 5.37
CA ILE A 200 13.79 -16.72 4.10
C ILE A 200 13.39 -18.18 4.27
N VAL A 201 13.89 -18.84 5.33
CA VAL A 201 13.54 -20.24 5.60
C VAL A 201 12.04 -20.40 5.78
N GLU A 202 11.41 -19.53 6.56
CA GLU A 202 9.95 -19.58 6.75
C GLU A 202 9.17 -19.24 5.48
N TYR A 203 9.67 -18.34 4.65
CA TYR A 203 9.03 -18.01 3.37
C TYR A 203 9.02 -19.20 2.41
N PHE A 204 10.12 -19.93 2.29
CA PHE A 204 10.13 -21.17 1.50
C PHE A 204 9.19 -22.24 2.06
N TYR A 205 9.09 -22.34 3.37
CA TYR A 205 8.12 -23.23 4.02
C TYR A 205 6.68 -22.79 3.75
N PHE A 206 6.41 -21.50 3.85
CA PHE A 206 5.14 -20.90 3.50
C PHE A 206 4.77 -21.16 2.04
N GLN A 207 5.69 -20.96 1.10
CA GLN A 207 5.48 -21.25 -0.31
C GLN A 207 5.23 -22.74 -0.59
N ALA A 208 5.94 -23.62 0.11
CA ALA A 208 5.72 -25.05 -0.02
C ALA A 208 4.29 -25.48 0.42
N ARG A 209 3.73 -24.79 1.40
CA ARG A 209 2.34 -24.99 1.83
C ARG A 209 1.30 -24.34 0.92
N LEU A 210 1.67 -23.28 0.19
CA LEU A 210 0.83 -22.69 -0.85
C LEU A 210 0.71 -23.56 -2.11
N ARG A 211 1.34 -24.74 -2.18
CA ARG A 211 1.23 -25.63 -3.36
C ARG A 211 -0.20 -26.04 -3.69
N SER A 212 -1.08 -26.09 -2.68
CA SER A 212 -2.52 -26.31 -2.88
C SER A 212 -3.26 -25.07 -3.42
N SER A 213 -2.65 -23.88 -3.33
CA SER A 213 -3.22 -22.62 -3.78
C SER A 213 -2.28 -21.92 -4.77
N GLU A 214 -2.29 -22.42 -6.01
CA GLU A 214 -1.47 -21.87 -7.09
C GLU A 214 -1.78 -20.39 -7.37
N GLU A 215 -3.04 -19.99 -7.17
CA GLU A 215 -3.47 -18.61 -7.39
C GLU A 215 -2.85 -17.63 -6.41
N VAL A 216 -2.77 -17.97 -5.12
CA VAL A 216 -2.11 -17.12 -4.11
C VAL A 216 -0.61 -17.03 -4.40
N ARG A 217 0.02 -18.17 -4.75
CA ARG A 217 1.43 -18.19 -5.13
C ARG A 217 1.72 -17.33 -6.36
N LYS A 218 0.87 -17.42 -7.41
CA LYS A 218 0.99 -16.56 -8.59
C LYS A 218 0.84 -15.08 -8.25
N ALA A 219 -0.05 -14.74 -7.30
CA ALA A 219 -0.26 -13.35 -6.89
C ALA A 219 0.92 -12.81 -6.07
N LEU A 220 1.57 -13.63 -5.25
CA LEU A 220 2.74 -13.21 -4.45
C LEU A 220 4.02 -13.17 -5.29
N ASP A 221 4.39 -14.30 -5.91
CA ASP A 221 5.73 -14.44 -6.53
C ASP A 221 5.83 -13.77 -7.91
N LYS A 222 4.73 -13.78 -8.67
CA LYS A 222 4.73 -13.24 -10.04
C LYS A 222 4.31 -11.78 -10.10
N VAL A 223 3.54 -11.32 -9.13
CA VAL A 223 3.02 -9.94 -9.11
C VAL A 223 4.00 -9.00 -8.42
N TRP A 224 4.55 -9.38 -7.25
CA TRP A 224 5.48 -8.56 -6.50
C TRP A 224 6.94 -8.89 -6.86
N ILE A 225 7.45 -8.19 -7.87
CA ILE A 225 8.79 -8.45 -8.43
C ILE A 225 9.82 -7.35 -8.10
N GLY A 226 9.39 -6.26 -7.48
CA GLY A 226 10.22 -5.07 -7.25
C GLY A 226 10.40 -4.19 -8.50
N THR A 227 10.84 -2.96 -8.30
CA THR A 227 11.26 -2.06 -9.39
C THR A 227 12.61 -2.49 -9.95
N GLU A 228 13.03 -1.94 -11.10
CA GLU A 228 14.35 -2.24 -11.68
C GLU A 228 15.49 -1.90 -10.71
N GLN A 229 15.38 -0.80 -9.97
CA GLN A 229 16.38 -0.43 -8.97
C GLN A 229 16.38 -1.37 -7.75
N GLN A 230 15.27 -2.04 -7.50
CA GLN A 230 15.14 -3.01 -6.41
C GLN A 230 15.61 -4.42 -6.78
N LYS A 231 15.78 -4.70 -8.06
CA LYS A 231 16.32 -5.98 -8.57
C LYS A 231 17.83 -5.98 -8.38
N GLY A 232 18.30 -6.44 -7.26
CA GLY A 232 19.71 -6.59 -6.95
C GLY A 232 20.06 -8.05 -6.64
N PRO A 233 21.35 -8.41 -6.56
CA PRO A 233 21.80 -9.79 -6.36
C PRO A 233 21.35 -10.41 -5.03
N LYS A 234 20.85 -9.61 -4.10
CA LYS A 234 20.28 -10.06 -2.81
C LYS A 234 18.76 -9.93 -2.74
N SER A 235 18.09 -9.49 -3.81
CA SER A 235 16.62 -9.43 -3.85
C SER A 235 16.07 -10.83 -4.04
N ILE A 236 15.49 -11.39 -2.99
CA ILE A 236 14.73 -12.62 -3.01
C ILE A 236 13.27 -12.19 -2.88
N GLY A 237 12.33 -12.81 -3.60
CA GLY A 237 10.92 -12.36 -3.69
C GLY A 237 10.21 -11.93 -2.40
N LEU A 238 10.73 -12.34 -1.25
CA LEU A 238 10.35 -11.86 0.08
C LEU A 238 10.88 -10.46 0.38
N TRP A 239 12.13 -10.16 0.03
CA TRP A 239 12.83 -8.93 0.32
C TRP A 239 13.21 -8.21 -0.96
N MET A 240 12.74 -6.98 -1.12
CA MET A 240 13.09 -6.09 -2.21
C MET A 240 14.10 -5.06 -1.68
N ARG A 241 15.14 -4.78 -2.46
CA ARG A 241 16.08 -3.71 -2.11
C ARG A 241 15.34 -2.38 -2.09
N ARG A 242 15.47 -1.64 -1.00
CA ARG A 242 14.87 -0.31 -0.89
C ARG A 242 15.72 0.71 -1.65
N GLU A 243 15.07 1.63 -2.32
CA GLU A 243 15.76 2.79 -2.89
C GLU A 243 16.17 3.71 -1.72
N ASN A 244 17.44 3.79 -1.45
CA ASN A 244 18.06 4.73 -0.53
C ASN A 244 19.18 5.48 -1.24
N ASP A 245 19.56 6.63 -0.70
CA ASP A 245 20.60 7.50 -1.27
C ASP A 245 22.03 6.99 -0.95
N ASP A 246 22.17 5.93 -0.16
CA ASP A 246 23.44 5.35 0.24
C ASP A 246 23.71 4.05 -0.53
N PRO A 247 24.66 4.03 -1.48
CA PRO A 247 24.96 2.85 -2.28
C PRO A 247 25.70 1.74 -1.51
N GLU A 248 26.28 2.04 -0.34
CA GLU A 248 27.00 1.06 0.47
C GLU A 248 26.12 0.41 1.53
N ASN A 249 25.06 1.09 1.97
CA ASN A 249 24.15 0.62 3.01
C ASN A 249 22.84 0.13 2.42
N TYR A 250 22.78 -1.14 2.01
CA TYR A 250 21.59 -1.75 1.44
C TYR A 250 20.51 -1.96 2.50
N GLU A 251 19.39 -1.27 2.32
CA GLU A 251 18.15 -1.54 3.04
C GLU A 251 17.19 -2.38 2.20
N PHE A 252 16.39 -3.21 2.86
CA PHE A 252 15.40 -4.07 2.22
C PHE A 252 14.03 -3.81 2.79
N GLU A 253 13.00 -3.97 1.95
CA GLU A 253 11.60 -3.85 2.35
C GLU A 253 10.81 -5.08 1.91
N THR A 254 9.73 -5.38 2.63
CA THR A 254 8.82 -6.47 2.30
C THR A 254 7.37 -6.02 2.32
N VAL A 255 6.58 -6.54 1.37
CA VAL A 255 5.13 -6.39 1.34
C VAL A 255 4.43 -7.33 2.32
N LEU A 256 5.10 -8.43 2.72
CA LEU A 256 4.47 -9.47 3.53
C LEU A 256 4.15 -9.02 4.97
N GLY A 257 4.83 -8.00 5.48
CA GLY A 257 4.49 -7.39 6.76
C GLY A 257 3.20 -6.57 6.74
N ASP A 258 2.70 -6.25 5.54
CA ASP A 258 1.48 -5.45 5.32
C ASP A 258 0.24 -6.32 5.04
N LEU A 259 0.41 -7.65 4.84
CA LEU A 259 -0.67 -8.64 4.74
C LEU A 259 -1.28 -8.93 6.11
#